data_f9daf0f994a0c4dfaa357957813dd859
#
_entry.id   f9daf0f994a0c4dfaa357957813dd859
#
_cell.length_a   1.000
_cell.length_b   1.000
_cell.length_c   1.000
_cell.angle_alpha   90.00
_cell.angle_beta   90.00
_cell.angle_gamma   90.00
#
_symmetry.space_group_name_H-M   'P 1'
#
loop_
_entity.id
_entity.type
_entity.pdbx_description
1 polymer ?
#
loop_
_entity_poly.entity_id
_entity_poly.type
_entity_poly.pdbx_seq_one_letter_code
_entity_poly.pdbx_strand_id
1 'polypeptide(L)'
;MKLTIDNFACIKHADIAIEGITVIAGNNNTGKSTVGKILFAIFAVLKNINQKIAGQRYQMIERTLISKILRVAGEKASSIAWKLDGEFDDFLSFRDEEISIDWNMFFSKYADKVTGLKNNEVQQEIIHDVEQIKSWPRLRLIKDAISPYFSSCFNQQINSLSSPEVPAQVSLHIKNKEISMLFTDNTVTEINPGIELTNKVIFYSSPSVVDLMDAHMLDNLPMRHLINMLRQYSERMVDDRDLFEKSMMKGRLSEVLQKIDTLLPGKIQKQRVGYALARPEWQEPLSIKNLSMGLKAFVVLKMLLESNQLKERDVLILDEPEIHLHPTWQLKYAELIVLLQKEFDLSIVITTHSPFFLNAIQTYSKKYDTTNKLRLYVSEVSHDGVTMRDATATSEVIYSKMAEALDSLTSTEFEL
;
A
#
# COMPACT_ATOMS: atom_id res chain seq x y z
N MET A 1 0.11 11.22 13.22
CA MET A 1 0.23 11.91 11.92
C MET A 1 -1.09 12.51 11.52
N LYS A 2 -1.10 13.46 10.57
CA LYS A 2 -2.30 14.18 10.14
C LYS A 2 -2.32 14.27 8.61
N LEU A 3 -3.41 13.86 7.98
CA LEU A 3 -3.61 13.91 6.54
C LEU A 3 -4.59 15.03 6.21
N THR A 4 -4.17 15.99 5.40
CA THR A 4 -5.02 17.07 4.87
C THR A 4 -5.21 16.84 3.37
N ILE A 5 -6.44 16.96 2.90
CA ILE A 5 -6.84 16.74 1.50
C ILE A 5 -7.72 17.91 1.08
N ASP A 6 -7.41 18.53 -0.04
CA ASP A 6 -8.18 19.63 -0.62
C ASP A 6 -8.45 19.38 -2.10
N ASN A 7 -9.70 19.53 -2.53
CA ASN A 7 -10.17 19.42 -3.92
C ASN A 7 -9.76 18.13 -4.65
N PHE A 8 -9.69 17.01 -3.94
CA PHE A 8 -9.24 15.74 -4.49
C PHE A 8 -10.44 14.81 -4.78
N ALA A 9 -10.65 14.46 -6.03
CA ALA A 9 -11.82 13.69 -6.50
C ALA A 9 -13.15 14.32 -6.01
N CYS A 10 -13.93 13.61 -5.19
CA CYS A 10 -15.17 14.16 -4.59
C CYS A 10 -14.93 14.89 -3.27
N ILE A 11 -13.72 14.83 -2.71
CA ILE A 11 -13.39 15.44 -1.41
C ILE A 11 -13.06 16.91 -1.62
N LYS A 12 -13.90 17.80 -1.05
CA LYS A 12 -13.65 19.24 -1.03
C LYS A 12 -12.59 19.59 0.02
N HIS A 13 -12.76 19.04 1.23
CA HIS A 13 -11.81 19.23 2.32
C HIS A 13 -11.87 18.07 3.30
N ALA A 14 -10.70 17.61 3.75
CA ALA A 14 -10.58 16.65 4.83
C ALA A 14 -9.32 16.93 5.65
N ASP A 15 -9.46 16.91 6.97
CA ASP A 15 -8.39 17.13 7.93
C ASP A 15 -8.42 16.02 8.99
N ILE A 16 -7.63 14.95 8.75
CA ILE A 16 -7.79 13.67 9.42
C ILE A 16 -6.55 13.36 10.27
N ALA A 17 -6.74 13.31 11.59
CA ALA A 17 -5.74 12.79 12.51
C ALA A 17 -5.69 11.25 12.40
N ILE A 18 -4.50 10.72 12.10
CA ILE A 18 -4.25 9.28 11.99
C ILE A 18 -3.38 8.88 13.18
N GLU A 19 -4.03 8.41 14.23
CA GLU A 19 -3.42 8.05 15.50
C GLU A 19 -4.15 6.84 16.09
N GLY A 20 -3.42 5.72 16.25
CA GLY A 20 -4.05 4.48 16.67
C GLY A 20 -5.12 4.02 15.65
N ILE A 21 -6.39 4.02 16.03
CA ILE A 21 -7.51 3.66 15.15
C ILE A 21 -8.24 4.93 14.72
N THR A 22 -8.33 5.16 13.42
CA THR A 22 -9.12 6.23 12.82
C THR A 22 -10.25 5.62 12.00
N VAL A 23 -11.49 5.87 12.38
CA VAL A 23 -12.67 5.38 11.65
C VAL A 23 -13.30 6.53 10.86
N ILE A 24 -13.50 6.30 9.58
CA ILE A 24 -14.21 7.21 8.68
C ILE A 24 -15.54 6.58 8.31
N ALA A 25 -16.62 7.14 8.84
CA ALA A 25 -17.96 6.62 8.68
C ALA A 25 -18.80 7.51 7.75
N GLY A 26 -19.86 6.96 7.15
CA GLY A 26 -20.79 7.70 6.32
C GLY A 26 -21.34 6.89 5.15
N ASN A 27 -22.21 7.52 4.37
CA ASN A 27 -22.92 6.89 3.24
C ASN A 27 -21.97 6.44 2.12
N ASN A 28 -22.45 5.60 1.22
CA ASN A 28 -21.69 5.17 0.05
C ASN A 28 -21.38 6.37 -0.87
N ASN A 29 -20.31 6.25 -1.65
CA ASN A 29 -19.85 7.27 -2.59
C ASN A 29 -19.50 8.63 -1.98
N THR A 30 -19.05 8.67 -0.71
CA THR A 30 -18.64 9.89 -0.01
C THR A 30 -17.12 10.03 0.13
N GLY A 31 -16.33 9.35 -0.68
CA GLY A 31 -14.86 9.47 -0.70
C GLY A 31 -14.13 8.81 0.47
N LYS A 32 -14.79 7.98 1.29
CA LYS A 32 -14.13 7.26 2.40
C LYS A 32 -12.93 6.44 1.91
N SER A 33 -13.14 5.57 0.92
CA SER A 33 -12.09 4.75 0.31
C SER A 33 -11.00 5.59 -0.37
N THR A 34 -11.34 6.80 -0.85
CA THR A 34 -10.39 7.76 -1.44
C THR A 34 -9.33 8.17 -0.44
N VAL A 35 -9.72 8.47 0.81
CA VAL A 35 -8.76 8.78 1.91
C VAL A 35 -7.76 7.64 2.11
N GLY A 36 -8.26 6.40 2.20
CA GLY A 36 -7.41 5.22 2.35
C GLY A 36 -6.45 5.03 1.17
N LYS A 37 -6.93 5.20 -0.07
CA LYS A 37 -6.11 5.08 -1.28
C LYS A 37 -5.04 6.17 -1.37
N ILE A 38 -5.33 7.41 -0.96
CA ILE A 38 -4.35 8.50 -0.90
C ILE A 38 -3.23 8.13 0.08
N LEU A 39 -3.60 7.72 1.30
CA LEU A 39 -2.63 7.30 2.30
C LEU A 39 -1.78 6.13 1.82
N PHE A 40 -2.41 5.12 1.20
CA PHE A 40 -1.71 4.00 0.58
C PHE A 40 -0.70 4.47 -0.47
N ALA A 41 -1.11 5.33 -1.41
CA ALA A 41 -0.25 5.80 -2.48
C ALA A 41 0.98 6.55 -1.94
N ILE A 42 0.80 7.42 -0.95
CA ILE A 42 1.89 8.15 -0.29
C ILE A 42 2.92 7.18 0.30
N PHE A 43 2.47 6.25 1.16
CA PHE A 43 3.37 5.32 1.83
C PHE A 43 3.99 4.31 0.86
N ALA A 44 3.21 3.76 -0.08
CA ALA A 44 3.70 2.78 -1.04
C ALA A 44 4.80 3.34 -1.94
N VAL A 45 4.70 4.62 -2.34
CA VAL A 45 5.72 5.25 -3.17
C VAL A 45 6.91 5.73 -2.35
N LEU A 46 6.66 6.50 -1.29
CA LEU A 46 7.72 7.21 -0.56
C LEU A 46 8.49 6.32 0.42
N LYS A 47 8.00 5.09 0.66
CA LYS A 47 8.78 4.14 1.45
C LYS A 47 10.11 3.84 0.79
N ASN A 48 11.21 4.11 1.52
CA ASN A 48 12.59 3.93 1.05
C ASN A 48 12.81 4.61 -0.32
N ILE A 49 12.30 5.82 -0.48
CA ILE A 49 12.28 6.51 -1.78
C ILE A 49 13.69 6.73 -2.33
N ASN A 50 14.68 6.98 -1.48
CA ASN A 50 16.06 7.16 -1.91
C ASN A 50 16.60 5.90 -2.58
N GLN A 51 16.40 4.72 -1.98
CA GLN A 51 16.79 3.44 -2.58
C GLN A 51 16.06 3.17 -3.89
N LYS A 52 14.76 3.50 -3.97
CA LYS A 52 13.99 3.34 -5.21
C LYS A 52 14.51 4.23 -6.34
N ILE A 53 14.82 5.49 -6.04
CA ILE A 53 15.37 6.44 -7.01
C ILE A 53 16.73 5.96 -7.50
N ALA A 54 17.60 5.54 -6.59
CA ALA A 54 18.91 5.04 -6.94
C ALA A 54 18.81 3.76 -7.78
N GLY A 55 17.92 2.83 -7.43
CA GLY A 55 17.63 1.65 -8.23
C GLY A 55 17.06 1.98 -9.62
N GLN A 56 16.19 2.99 -9.73
CA GLN A 56 15.67 3.46 -11.03
C GLN A 56 16.79 4.09 -11.88
N ARG A 57 17.64 4.93 -11.29
CA ARG A 57 18.80 5.48 -12.00
C ARG A 57 19.71 4.37 -12.53
N TYR A 58 20.01 3.38 -11.68
CA TYR A 58 20.81 2.23 -12.08
C TYR A 58 20.20 1.54 -13.31
N GLN A 59 18.92 1.20 -13.27
CA GLN A 59 18.21 0.56 -14.39
C GLN A 59 18.19 1.44 -15.64
N MET A 60 18.06 2.76 -15.50
CA MET A 60 18.09 3.68 -16.64
C MET A 60 19.47 3.73 -17.28
N ILE A 61 20.53 3.78 -16.46
CA ILE A 61 21.91 3.74 -16.94
C ILE A 61 22.16 2.42 -17.66
N GLU A 62 21.81 1.30 -17.06
CA GLU A 62 21.94 -0.03 -17.66
C GLU A 62 21.25 -0.12 -19.02
N ARG A 63 19.97 0.28 -19.11
CA ARG A 63 19.22 0.33 -20.38
C ARG A 63 19.86 1.25 -21.41
N THR A 64 20.40 2.38 -20.99
CA THR A 64 21.10 3.32 -21.89
C THR A 64 22.36 2.68 -22.43
N LEU A 65 23.16 2.07 -21.58
CA LEU A 65 24.36 1.34 -21.98
C LEU A 65 24.04 0.21 -22.98
N ILE A 66 23.05 -0.64 -22.67
CA ILE A 66 22.57 -1.70 -23.57
C ILE A 66 22.15 -1.10 -24.91
N SER A 67 21.28 -0.09 -24.92
CA SER A 67 20.81 0.55 -26.15
C SER A 67 21.94 1.11 -27.01
N LYS A 68 22.92 1.77 -26.38
CA LYS A 68 24.10 2.32 -27.08
C LYS A 68 24.99 1.21 -27.65
N ILE A 69 25.27 0.17 -26.88
CA ILE A 69 26.04 -0.99 -27.37
C ILE A 69 25.34 -1.62 -28.57
N LEU A 70 24.03 -1.86 -28.51
CA LEU A 70 23.26 -2.49 -29.60
C LEU A 70 23.22 -1.59 -30.86
N ARG A 71 23.06 -0.26 -30.68
CA ARG A 71 23.09 0.71 -31.79
C ARG A 71 24.44 0.68 -32.52
N VAL A 72 25.54 0.65 -31.77
CA VAL A 72 26.88 0.63 -32.33
C VAL A 72 27.25 -0.74 -32.94
N ALA A 73 26.67 -1.83 -32.42
CA ALA A 73 26.86 -3.19 -32.92
C ALA A 73 26.20 -3.42 -34.29
N GLY A 74 25.16 -2.64 -34.65
CA GLY A 74 24.47 -2.74 -35.92
C GLY A 74 23.92 -4.14 -36.19
N GLU A 75 24.32 -4.76 -37.31
CA GLU A 75 23.87 -6.12 -37.69
C GLU A 75 24.21 -7.22 -36.67
N LYS A 76 25.20 -7.00 -35.82
CA LYS A 76 25.59 -7.96 -34.76
C LYS A 76 24.77 -7.79 -33.47
N ALA A 77 23.84 -6.81 -33.40
CA ALA A 77 23.06 -6.51 -32.21
C ALA A 77 22.33 -7.72 -31.64
N SER A 78 21.67 -8.51 -32.50
CA SER A 78 20.91 -9.69 -32.07
C SER A 78 21.78 -10.81 -31.47
N SER A 79 23.04 -10.95 -31.92
CA SER A 79 24.00 -11.93 -31.39
C SER A 79 24.62 -11.51 -30.05
N ILE A 80 24.52 -10.24 -29.68
CA ILE A 80 25.11 -9.67 -28.47
C ILE A 80 24.04 -9.44 -27.38
N ALA A 81 22.81 -9.10 -27.77
CA ALA A 81 21.73 -8.70 -26.85
C ALA A 81 21.51 -9.68 -25.69
N TRP A 82 21.46 -10.99 -25.96
CA TRP A 82 21.24 -12.01 -24.95
C TRP A 82 22.41 -12.23 -23.98
N LYS A 83 23.62 -11.72 -24.35
CA LYS A 83 24.82 -11.79 -23.49
C LYS A 83 24.96 -10.56 -22.58
N LEU A 84 24.16 -9.53 -22.77
CA LEU A 84 24.27 -8.28 -22.02
C LEU A 84 23.46 -8.29 -20.73
N ASP A 85 22.52 -9.21 -20.61
CA ASP A 85 21.64 -9.30 -19.44
C ASP A 85 22.43 -9.80 -18.22
N GLY A 86 22.53 -9.01 -17.16
CA GLY A 86 23.21 -9.34 -15.92
C GLY A 86 24.74 -9.21 -15.91
N GLU A 87 25.40 -8.74 -17.00
CA GLU A 87 26.87 -8.60 -17.06
C GLU A 87 27.40 -7.23 -16.55
N PHE A 88 26.52 -6.35 -16.03
CA PHE A 88 26.92 -4.96 -15.71
C PHE A 88 27.49 -4.80 -14.29
N ASP A 89 27.29 -5.76 -13.40
CA ASP A 89 27.73 -5.70 -12.00
C ASP A 89 29.27 -5.63 -11.83
N ASP A 90 30.02 -6.03 -12.85
CA ASP A 90 31.48 -6.00 -12.81
C ASP A 90 32.04 -4.56 -12.83
N PHE A 91 31.40 -3.62 -13.52
CA PHE A 91 31.86 -2.24 -13.70
C PHE A 91 30.87 -1.17 -13.26
N LEU A 92 29.61 -1.56 -13.01
CA LEU A 92 28.55 -0.71 -12.51
C LEU A 92 28.26 -1.07 -11.06
N SER A 93 28.66 -0.23 -10.13
CA SER A 93 28.42 -0.46 -8.71
C SER A 93 27.41 0.53 -8.13
N PHE A 94 26.59 0.02 -7.22
CA PHE A 94 25.62 0.76 -6.47
C PHE A 94 25.89 0.62 -4.97
N ARG A 95 26.45 1.66 -4.35
CA ARG A 95 26.74 1.68 -2.91
C ARG A 95 26.30 3.02 -2.32
N ASP A 96 25.66 2.98 -1.16
CA ASP A 96 25.27 4.17 -0.40
C ASP A 96 24.51 5.22 -1.24
N GLU A 97 23.59 4.74 -2.11
CA GLU A 97 22.80 5.58 -3.05
C GLU A 97 23.63 6.24 -4.17
N GLU A 98 24.94 5.99 -4.26
CA GLU A 98 25.81 6.45 -5.33
C GLU A 98 26.02 5.38 -6.39
N ILE A 99 26.00 5.80 -7.66
CA ILE A 99 26.30 4.93 -8.81
C ILE A 99 27.68 5.33 -9.34
N SER A 100 28.60 4.40 -9.30
CA SER A 100 29.91 4.56 -9.91
C SER A 100 30.10 3.59 -11.08
N ILE A 101 30.83 4.04 -12.10
CA ILE A 101 31.10 3.28 -13.32
C ILE A 101 32.59 3.29 -13.57
N ASP A 102 33.17 2.10 -13.70
CA ASP A 102 34.54 1.96 -14.22
C ASP A 102 34.52 1.96 -15.75
N TRP A 103 34.67 3.15 -16.34
CA TRP A 103 34.65 3.32 -17.79
C TRP A 103 35.76 2.58 -18.51
N ASN A 104 36.96 2.44 -17.90
CA ASN A 104 38.05 1.70 -18.49
C ASN A 104 37.70 0.21 -18.60
N MET A 105 37.15 -0.36 -17.54
CA MET A 105 36.71 -1.73 -17.53
C MET A 105 35.54 -1.94 -18.51
N PHE A 106 34.56 -1.03 -18.53
CA PHE A 106 33.43 -1.08 -19.47
C PHE A 106 33.90 -1.12 -20.92
N PHE A 107 34.69 -0.13 -21.35
CA PHE A 107 35.13 -0.07 -22.74
C PHE A 107 36.08 -1.21 -23.10
N SER A 108 36.97 -1.65 -22.22
CA SER A 108 37.85 -2.80 -22.46
C SER A 108 37.06 -4.08 -22.67
N LYS A 109 36.03 -4.32 -21.88
CA LYS A 109 35.17 -5.54 -21.94
C LYS A 109 34.37 -5.62 -23.25
N TYR A 110 33.87 -4.50 -23.74
CA TYR A 110 32.96 -4.47 -24.91
C TYR A 110 33.61 -4.03 -26.23
N ALA A 111 34.73 -3.30 -26.21
CA ALA A 111 35.38 -2.81 -27.42
C ALA A 111 35.89 -3.94 -28.34
N ASP A 112 36.25 -5.10 -27.82
CA ASP A 112 36.64 -6.25 -28.61
C ASP A 112 35.44 -6.99 -29.24
N LYS A 113 34.27 -6.89 -28.61
CA LYS A 113 33.03 -7.48 -29.13
C LYS A 113 32.35 -6.53 -30.14
N VAL A 114 32.48 -5.21 -29.94
CA VAL A 114 31.82 -4.14 -30.71
C VAL A 114 32.86 -3.10 -31.13
N THR A 115 33.39 -3.23 -32.33
CA THR A 115 34.50 -2.41 -32.84
C THR A 115 34.21 -0.90 -32.83
N GLY A 116 32.94 -0.50 -33.00
CA GLY A 116 32.52 0.90 -32.94
C GLY A 116 32.71 1.57 -31.58
N LEU A 117 32.83 0.79 -30.48
CA LEU A 117 33.13 1.31 -29.15
C LEU A 117 34.61 1.72 -28.96
N LYS A 118 35.48 1.47 -29.97
CA LYS A 118 36.86 1.98 -30.00
C LYS A 118 36.92 3.45 -30.45
N ASN A 119 35.80 3.96 -30.97
CA ASN A 119 35.71 5.37 -31.39
C ASN A 119 35.55 6.30 -30.18
N ASN A 120 36.46 7.24 -30.00
CA ASN A 120 36.45 8.19 -28.88
C ASN A 120 35.17 9.06 -28.83
N GLU A 121 34.63 9.49 -29.99
CA GLU A 121 33.40 10.26 -30.04
C GLU A 121 32.21 9.45 -29.48
N VAL A 122 32.12 8.19 -29.84
CA VAL A 122 31.08 7.29 -29.33
C VAL A 122 31.25 7.07 -27.81
N GLN A 123 32.46 6.90 -27.33
CA GLN A 123 32.74 6.77 -25.90
C GLN A 123 32.30 8.02 -25.13
N GLN A 124 32.65 9.22 -25.64
CA GLN A 124 32.24 10.47 -25.02
C GLN A 124 30.72 10.67 -25.04
N GLU A 125 30.05 10.29 -26.14
CA GLU A 125 28.57 10.31 -26.21
C GLU A 125 27.93 9.41 -25.11
N ILE A 126 28.45 8.20 -24.93
CA ILE A 126 27.94 7.26 -23.91
C ILE A 126 28.17 7.84 -22.50
N ILE A 127 29.38 8.32 -22.21
CA ILE A 127 29.69 8.94 -20.92
C ILE A 127 28.79 10.13 -20.65
N HIS A 128 28.62 11.02 -21.65
CA HIS A 128 27.77 12.20 -21.53
C HIS A 128 26.31 11.82 -21.18
N ASP A 129 25.71 10.87 -21.88
CA ASP A 129 24.33 10.45 -21.66
C ASP A 129 24.15 9.86 -20.26
N VAL A 130 25.11 9.09 -19.80
CA VAL A 130 25.08 8.49 -18.45
C VAL A 130 25.25 9.57 -17.36
N GLU A 131 26.19 10.49 -17.51
CA GLU A 131 26.37 11.59 -16.57
C GLU A 131 25.15 12.51 -16.54
N GLN A 132 24.47 12.69 -17.67
CA GLN A 132 23.19 13.40 -17.73
C GLN A 132 22.11 12.70 -16.87
N ILE A 133 22.00 11.36 -16.94
CA ILE A 133 21.06 10.60 -16.08
C ILE A 133 21.43 10.75 -14.61
N LYS A 134 22.72 10.68 -14.26
CA LYS A 134 23.21 10.87 -12.89
C LYS A 134 22.90 12.27 -12.34
N SER A 135 22.93 13.30 -13.20
CA SER A 135 22.67 14.69 -12.84
C SER A 135 21.19 15.04 -12.68
N TRP A 136 20.25 14.15 -13.03
CA TRP A 136 18.83 14.46 -12.93
C TRP A 136 18.42 14.84 -11.51
N PRO A 137 17.66 15.95 -11.34
CA PRO A 137 17.22 16.39 -10.02
C PRO A 137 16.41 15.32 -9.30
N ARG A 138 16.74 15.10 -8.02
CA ARG A 138 16.04 14.13 -7.17
C ARG A 138 14.52 14.32 -7.18
N LEU A 139 14.05 15.56 -7.09
CA LEU A 139 12.61 15.89 -7.08
C LEU A 139 11.91 15.48 -8.37
N ARG A 140 12.58 15.59 -9.54
CA ARG A 140 12.06 15.11 -10.80
C ARG A 140 11.79 13.60 -10.75
N LEU A 141 12.77 12.82 -10.29
CA LEU A 141 12.66 11.36 -10.19
C LEU A 141 11.59 10.93 -9.19
N ILE A 142 11.45 11.64 -8.06
CA ILE A 142 10.35 11.40 -7.10
C ILE A 142 9.00 11.64 -7.78
N LYS A 143 8.85 12.75 -8.49
CA LYS A 143 7.62 13.10 -9.21
C LYS A 143 7.27 12.06 -10.28
N ASP A 144 8.26 11.64 -11.07
CA ASP A 144 8.10 10.61 -12.09
C ASP A 144 7.73 9.24 -11.48
N ALA A 145 8.18 8.94 -10.25
CA ALA A 145 7.81 7.73 -9.53
C ALA A 145 6.38 7.78 -8.93
N ILE A 146 5.95 8.95 -8.44
CA ILE A 146 4.65 9.11 -7.77
C ILE A 146 3.50 9.15 -8.76
N SER A 147 3.65 9.86 -9.88
CA SER A 147 2.56 10.10 -10.84
C SER A 147 1.88 8.80 -11.32
N PRO A 148 2.59 7.73 -11.71
CA PRO A 148 1.96 6.47 -12.11
C PRO A 148 1.16 5.79 -10.98
N TYR A 149 1.62 5.92 -9.73
CA TYR A 149 0.91 5.34 -8.59
C TYR A 149 -0.44 6.01 -8.35
N PHE A 150 -0.46 7.34 -8.30
CA PHE A 150 -1.70 8.07 -8.15
C PHE A 150 -2.62 7.86 -9.35
N SER A 151 -2.10 7.93 -10.58
CA SER A 151 -2.87 7.61 -11.78
C SER A 151 -3.53 6.24 -11.73
N SER A 152 -2.79 5.21 -11.30
CA SER A 152 -3.34 3.85 -11.19
C SER A 152 -4.32 3.69 -10.03
N CYS A 153 -4.06 4.30 -8.85
CA CYS A 153 -4.98 4.21 -7.71
C CYS A 153 -6.32 4.91 -7.98
N PHE A 154 -6.34 5.95 -8.82
CA PHE A 154 -7.49 6.80 -9.07
C PHE A 154 -7.99 6.79 -10.52
N ASN A 155 -7.53 5.83 -11.34
CA ASN A 155 -7.91 5.71 -12.75
C ASN A 155 -7.77 7.03 -13.52
N GLN A 156 -6.70 7.78 -13.26
CA GLN A 156 -6.40 9.09 -13.85
C GLN A 156 -7.42 10.20 -13.51
N GLN A 157 -8.24 10.03 -12.48
CA GLN A 157 -9.22 11.01 -12.02
C GLN A 157 -8.86 11.48 -10.60
N ILE A 158 -8.02 12.49 -10.52
CA ILE A 158 -7.45 13.04 -9.27
C ILE A 158 -8.11 14.37 -8.92
N ASN A 159 -8.11 15.32 -9.86
CA ASN A 159 -8.75 16.61 -9.65
C ASN A 159 -10.26 16.49 -9.54
N SER A 160 -10.91 17.42 -8.86
CA SER A 160 -12.35 17.46 -8.72
C SER A 160 -13.05 17.55 -10.10
N LEU A 161 -14.08 16.72 -10.31
CA LEU A 161 -14.88 16.80 -11.54
C LEU A 161 -15.79 18.04 -11.58
N SER A 162 -16.13 18.59 -10.41
CA SER A 162 -16.96 19.82 -10.32
C SER A 162 -16.14 21.10 -10.45
N SER A 163 -14.84 21.05 -10.23
CA SER A 163 -13.95 22.21 -10.30
C SER A 163 -12.56 21.75 -10.78
N PRO A 164 -12.43 21.26 -12.02
CA PRO A 164 -11.20 20.66 -12.53
C PRO A 164 -10.03 21.65 -12.65
N GLU A 165 -10.33 22.94 -12.75
CA GLU A 165 -9.36 24.03 -12.79
C GLU A 165 -8.68 24.32 -11.44
N VAL A 166 -9.30 23.86 -10.34
CA VAL A 166 -8.74 24.04 -9.01
C VAL A 166 -7.75 22.91 -8.73
N PRO A 167 -6.49 23.22 -8.42
CA PRO A 167 -5.52 22.19 -8.08
C PRO A 167 -5.97 21.36 -6.87
N ALA A 168 -5.76 20.04 -6.95
CA ALA A 168 -5.93 19.17 -5.81
C ALA A 168 -4.65 19.18 -4.97
N GLN A 169 -4.79 19.22 -3.65
CA GLN A 169 -3.66 19.22 -2.73
C GLN A 169 -3.80 18.10 -1.70
N VAL A 170 -2.68 17.47 -1.41
CA VAL A 170 -2.58 16.46 -0.35
C VAL A 170 -1.35 16.75 0.49
N SER A 171 -1.54 16.82 1.81
CA SER A 171 -0.44 17.02 2.77
C SER A 171 -0.51 15.98 3.87
N LEU A 172 0.63 15.36 4.18
CA LEU A 172 0.78 14.43 5.31
C LEU A 172 1.81 14.99 6.29
N HIS A 173 1.33 15.37 7.47
CA HIS A 173 2.16 15.86 8.56
C HIS A 173 2.54 14.72 9.50
N ILE A 174 3.85 14.53 9.72
CA ILE A 174 4.39 13.54 10.66
C ILE A 174 5.35 14.26 11.61
N LYS A 175 4.94 14.45 12.86
CA LYS A 175 5.65 15.29 13.83
C LYS A 175 5.82 16.73 13.27
N ASN A 176 7.07 17.19 13.11
CA ASN A 176 7.40 18.53 12.62
C ASN A 176 7.79 18.55 11.13
N LYS A 177 7.48 17.51 10.39
CA LYS A 177 7.82 17.39 8.97
C LYS A 177 6.55 17.16 8.15
N GLU A 178 6.58 17.65 6.92
CA GLU A 178 5.46 17.59 5.99
C GLU A 178 5.88 16.95 4.67
N ILE A 179 5.01 16.10 4.14
CA ILE A 179 5.01 15.65 2.76
C ILE A 179 3.82 16.35 2.11
N SER A 180 4.03 17.11 1.04
CA SER A 180 2.93 17.75 0.33
C SER A 180 3.05 17.53 -1.18
N MET A 181 1.90 17.44 -1.84
CA MET A 181 1.75 17.22 -3.28
C MET A 181 0.64 18.11 -3.81
N LEU A 182 0.91 18.73 -4.97
CA LEU A 182 -0.06 19.50 -5.74
C LEU A 182 -0.33 18.77 -7.05
N PHE A 183 -1.58 18.68 -7.42
CA PHE A 183 -2.03 18.01 -8.65
C PHE A 183 -2.78 19.00 -9.53
N THR A 184 -2.35 19.08 -10.78
CA THR A 184 -3.02 19.84 -11.84
C THR A 184 -3.18 18.92 -13.04
N ASP A 185 -4.34 18.95 -13.69
CA ASP A 185 -4.65 18.08 -14.82
C ASP A 185 -4.39 16.58 -14.52
N ASN A 186 -4.78 16.15 -13.33
CA ASN A 186 -4.61 14.78 -12.82
C ASN A 186 -3.15 14.29 -12.71
N THR A 187 -2.19 15.20 -12.76
CA THR A 187 -0.76 14.88 -12.62
C THR A 187 -0.13 15.64 -11.46
N VAL A 188 0.92 15.06 -10.87
CA VAL A 188 1.67 15.73 -9.80
C VAL A 188 2.49 16.84 -10.42
N THR A 189 2.17 18.10 -10.11
CA THR A 189 2.92 19.28 -10.56
C THR A 189 4.01 19.69 -9.59
N GLU A 190 3.73 19.61 -8.29
CA GLU A 190 4.69 19.95 -7.24
C GLU A 190 4.73 18.86 -6.17
N ILE A 191 5.90 18.65 -5.59
CA ILE A 191 6.09 17.74 -4.46
C ILE A 191 7.14 18.25 -3.50
N ASN A 192 6.80 18.21 -2.21
CA ASN A 192 7.75 18.30 -1.11
C ASN A 192 7.78 16.94 -0.39
N PRO A 193 8.82 16.12 -0.55
CA PRO A 193 8.91 14.80 0.06
C PRO A 193 9.21 14.85 1.58
N GLY A 194 9.60 15.99 2.12
CA GLY A 194 9.82 16.34 3.53
C GLY A 194 10.50 15.31 4.44
N ILE A 195 10.11 14.04 4.35
CA ILE A 195 10.61 12.93 5.18
C ILE A 195 10.66 11.64 4.36
N GLU A 196 11.63 10.80 4.66
CA GLU A 196 11.66 9.41 4.18
C GLU A 196 10.76 8.54 5.05
N LEU A 197 9.88 7.78 4.41
CA LEU A 197 8.99 6.83 5.09
C LEU A 197 9.66 5.46 5.12
N THR A 198 9.68 4.84 6.29
CA THR A 198 10.24 3.50 6.50
C THR A 198 9.17 2.44 6.78
N ASN A 199 8.03 2.86 7.36
CA ASN A 199 6.93 1.99 7.70
C ASN A 199 6.24 1.43 6.44
N LYS A 200 5.73 0.21 6.54
CA LYS A 200 4.91 -0.40 5.50
C LYS A 200 3.49 0.15 5.55
N VAL A 201 2.82 0.03 4.41
CA VAL A 201 1.37 0.23 4.30
C VAL A 201 0.74 -1.04 3.77
N ILE A 202 -0.36 -1.44 4.38
CA ILE A 202 -1.21 -2.54 3.93
C ILE A 202 -2.59 -1.97 3.65
N PHE A 203 -3.09 -2.17 2.43
CA PHE A 203 -4.45 -1.79 2.05
C PHE A 203 -5.26 -3.05 1.81
N TYR A 204 -6.29 -3.26 2.62
CA TYR A 204 -7.21 -4.36 2.53
C TYR A 204 -8.61 -3.85 2.19
N SER A 205 -9.15 -4.25 1.05
CA SER A 205 -10.48 -3.84 0.60
C SER A 205 -11.46 -4.99 0.40
N SER A 206 -10.96 -6.23 0.28
CA SER A 206 -11.84 -7.37 0.05
C SER A 206 -11.15 -8.69 0.39
N PRO A 207 -11.86 -9.65 1.01
CA PRO A 207 -11.37 -11.01 1.20
C PRO A 207 -11.11 -11.76 -0.12
N SER A 208 -11.70 -11.31 -1.24
CA SER A 208 -11.49 -11.89 -2.58
C SER A 208 -10.04 -11.84 -3.05
N VAL A 209 -9.18 -11.04 -2.39
CA VAL A 209 -7.74 -11.01 -2.63
C VAL A 209 -7.12 -12.43 -2.56
N VAL A 210 -7.69 -13.32 -1.74
CA VAL A 210 -7.27 -14.72 -1.61
C VAL A 210 -7.48 -15.49 -2.91
N ASP A 211 -8.57 -15.22 -3.64
CA ASP A 211 -8.90 -15.89 -4.90
C ASP A 211 -7.96 -15.46 -6.03
N LEU A 212 -7.40 -14.26 -5.94
CA LEU A 212 -6.54 -13.65 -6.93
C LEU A 212 -5.04 -13.86 -6.68
N MET A 213 -4.67 -14.60 -5.64
CA MET A 213 -3.26 -14.81 -5.30
C MET A 213 -2.45 -15.47 -6.42
N ASP A 214 -3.07 -16.25 -7.30
CA ASP A 214 -2.40 -16.89 -8.43
C ASP A 214 -2.50 -16.07 -9.74
N ALA A 215 -3.19 -14.92 -9.74
CA ALA A 215 -3.33 -14.07 -10.93
C ALA A 215 -2.00 -13.39 -11.29
N HIS A 216 -1.61 -13.44 -12.58
CA HIS A 216 -0.34 -12.87 -13.04
C HIS A 216 -0.39 -11.36 -13.28
N MET A 217 -1.54 -10.83 -13.69
CA MET A 217 -1.73 -9.41 -13.95
C MET A 217 -2.93 -8.88 -13.16
N LEU A 218 -2.72 -7.75 -12.48
CA LEU A 218 -3.74 -7.03 -11.74
C LEU A 218 -3.48 -5.53 -11.92
N ASP A 219 -4.47 -4.81 -12.44
CA ASP A 219 -4.37 -3.37 -12.65
C ASP A 219 -4.56 -2.58 -11.35
N ASN A 220 -5.23 -3.18 -10.35
CA ASN A 220 -5.43 -2.56 -9.04
C ASN A 220 -4.15 -2.62 -8.20
N LEU A 221 -3.46 -1.50 -8.08
CA LEU A 221 -2.18 -1.38 -7.35
C LEU A 221 -2.27 -1.78 -5.86
N PRO A 222 -3.24 -1.28 -5.07
CA PRO A 222 -3.36 -1.67 -3.66
C PRO A 222 -3.55 -3.18 -3.50
N MET A 223 -4.41 -3.79 -4.30
CA MET A 223 -4.66 -5.23 -4.27
C MET A 223 -3.43 -6.03 -4.69
N ARG A 224 -2.74 -5.62 -5.76
CA ARG A 224 -1.49 -6.24 -6.21
C ARG A 224 -0.41 -6.19 -5.14
N HIS A 225 -0.31 -5.06 -4.42
CA HIS A 225 0.64 -4.90 -3.31
C HIS A 225 0.36 -5.92 -2.19
N LEU A 226 -0.90 -6.04 -1.77
CA LEU A 226 -1.31 -7.01 -0.75
C LEU A 226 -1.06 -8.46 -1.21
N ILE A 227 -1.42 -8.81 -2.44
CA ILE A 227 -1.17 -10.15 -3.02
C ILE A 227 0.33 -10.49 -2.98
N ASN A 228 1.19 -9.56 -3.37
CA ASN A 228 2.64 -9.79 -3.34
C ASN A 228 3.15 -10.04 -1.91
N MET A 229 2.58 -9.38 -0.91
CA MET A 229 2.89 -9.66 0.49
C MET A 229 2.43 -11.06 0.92
N LEU A 230 1.21 -11.46 0.54
CA LEU A 230 0.66 -12.78 0.87
C LEU A 230 1.40 -13.93 0.18
N ARG A 231 1.86 -13.73 -1.06
CA ARG A 231 2.69 -14.72 -1.79
C ARG A 231 4.01 -15.05 -1.09
N GLN A 232 4.58 -14.09 -0.35
CA GLN A 232 5.80 -14.30 0.41
C GLN A 232 5.59 -15.12 1.71
N TYR A 233 4.36 -15.51 2.03
CA TYR A 233 4.04 -16.23 3.26
C TYR A 233 4.90 -17.48 3.46
N SER A 234 5.02 -18.35 2.45
CA SER A 234 5.80 -19.59 2.56
C SER A 234 7.30 -19.38 2.62
N GLU A 235 7.83 -18.37 1.94
CA GLU A 235 9.26 -18.06 1.93
C GLU A 235 9.72 -17.59 3.30
N ARG A 236 8.92 -16.75 3.96
CA ARG A 236 9.23 -16.21 5.29
C ARG A 236 9.02 -17.20 6.43
N MET A 237 8.15 -18.20 6.25
CA MET A 237 7.98 -19.26 7.25
C MET A 237 9.22 -20.16 7.40
N VAL A 238 10.06 -20.25 6.35
CA VAL A 238 11.27 -21.09 6.28
C VAL A 238 12.55 -20.31 6.61
N ASP A 239 12.51 -18.97 6.65
CA ASP A 239 13.71 -18.15 6.90
C ASP A 239 14.09 -18.16 8.40
N ASP A 240 15.17 -18.90 8.71
CA ASP A 240 15.70 -19.05 10.07
C ASP A 240 16.44 -17.79 10.59
N ARG A 241 16.73 -16.82 9.70
CA ARG A 241 17.43 -15.57 10.08
C ARG A 241 16.61 -14.66 10.99
N ASP A 242 15.32 -14.93 11.12
CA ASP A 242 14.34 -14.16 11.89
C ASP A 242 13.92 -14.83 13.22
N LEU A 243 14.69 -15.84 13.70
CA LEU A 243 14.33 -16.62 14.90
C LEU A 243 14.18 -15.75 16.15
N PHE A 244 15.02 -14.75 16.32
CA PHE A 244 14.99 -13.86 17.47
C PHE A 244 13.79 -12.91 17.42
N GLU A 245 13.53 -12.27 16.27
CA GLU A 245 12.32 -11.44 16.05
C GLU A 245 11.06 -12.28 16.21
N LYS A 246 11.03 -13.49 15.64
CA LYS A 246 9.90 -14.44 15.79
C LYS A 246 9.66 -14.82 17.25
N SER A 247 10.70 -14.99 18.05
CA SER A 247 10.59 -15.34 19.47
C SER A 247 10.02 -14.17 20.30
N MET A 248 10.50 -12.96 20.09
CA MET A 248 9.96 -11.77 20.77
C MET A 248 8.53 -11.45 20.34
N MET A 249 8.19 -11.64 19.07
CA MET A 249 6.84 -11.42 18.54
C MET A 249 5.86 -12.49 19.00
N LYS A 250 6.28 -13.75 19.22
CA LYS A 250 5.41 -14.84 19.71
C LYS A 250 4.71 -14.49 21.02
N GLY A 251 5.34 -13.75 21.93
CA GLY A 251 4.73 -13.31 23.18
C GLY A 251 3.57 -12.33 22.96
N ARG A 252 3.78 -11.29 22.13
CA ARG A 252 2.76 -10.26 21.83
C ARG A 252 1.66 -10.75 20.91
N LEU A 253 2.02 -11.60 19.93
CA LEU A 253 1.09 -12.19 18.97
C LEU A 253 0.23 -13.32 19.54
N SER A 254 0.63 -13.92 20.69
CA SER A 254 0.00 -15.16 21.18
C SER A 254 -1.51 -14.96 21.40
N GLU A 255 -1.94 -13.86 22.01
CA GLU A 255 -3.36 -13.60 22.24
C GLU A 255 -4.13 -13.40 20.93
N VAL A 256 -3.58 -12.62 19.99
CA VAL A 256 -4.20 -12.35 18.69
C VAL A 256 -4.32 -13.63 17.87
N LEU A 257 -3.23 -14.40 17.76
CA LEU A 257 -3.23 -15.66 17.02
C LEU A 257 -4.15 -16.71 17.66
N GLN A 258 -4.19 -16.82 18.98
CA GLN A 258 -5.13 -17.73 19.67
C GLN A 258 -6.58 -17.38 19.35
N LYS A 259 -6.92 -16.08 19.31
CA LYS A 259 -8.27 -15.65 18.91
C LYS A 259 -8.56 -15.99 17.45
N ILE A 260 -7.60 -15.80 16.56
CA ILE A 260 -7.75 -16.20 15.14
C ILE A 260 -7.88 -17.72 15.03
N ASP A 261 -7.09 -18.49 15.76
CA ASP A 261 -7.12 -19.96 15.73
C ASP A 261 -8.44 -20.54 16.26
N THR A 262 -9.12 -19.85 17.17
CA THR A 262 -10.49 -20.22 17.59
C THR A 262 -11.53 -20.05 16.47
N LEU A 263 -11.32 -19.10 15.58
CA LEU A 263 -12.23 -18.81 14.45
C LEU A 263 -11.87 -19.58 13.19
N LEU A 264 -10.58 -19.74 12.98
CA LEU A 264 -9.98 -20.41 11.84
C LEU A 264 -9.00 -21.49 12.35
N PRO A 265 -9.50 -22.57 12.99
CA PRO A 265 -8.63 -23.63 13.47
C PRO A 265 -7.92 -24.32 12.31
N GLY A 266 -6.62 -24.62 12.49
CA GLY A 266 -5.79 -25.26 11.48
C GLY A 266 -4.61 -24.43 11.03
N LYS A 267 -3.78 -25.02 10.16
CA LYS A 267 -2.55 -24.41 9.63
C LYS A 267 -2.71 -24.10 8.15
N ILE A 268 -2.30 -22.91 7.75
CA ILE A 268 -2.20 -22.54 6.33
C ILE A 268 -0.90 -23.12 5.80
N GLN A 269 -0.97 -23.86 4.70
CA GLN A 269 0.18 -24.48 4.06
C GLN A 269 0.18 -24.22 2.55
N LYS A 270 1.39 -24.08 1.97
CA LYS A 270 1.56 -23.98 0.53
C LYS A 270 1.30 -25.32 -0.12
N GLN A 271 0.59 -25.31 -1.24
CA GLN A 271 0.40 -26.45 -2.12
C GLN A 271 1.07 -26.24 -3.45
N ARG A 272 0.99 -27.23 -4.37
CA ARG A 272 1.50 -27.10 -5.73
C ARG A 272 0.92 -25.86 -6.43
N VAL A 273 -0.36 -25.58 -6.19
CA VAL A 273 -1.06 -24.38 -6.68
C VAL A 273 -1.75 -23.72 -5.49
N GLY A 274 -1.32 -22.51 -5.11
CA GLY A 274 -1.93 -21.72 -4.05
C GLY A 274 -1.68 -22.22 -2.64
N TYR A 275 -2.65 -22.01 -1.76
CA TYR A 275 -2.60 -22.34 -0.33
C TYR A 275 -3.84 -23.10 0.10
N ALA A 276 -3.70 -23.89 1.15
CA ALA A 276 -4.79 -24.65 1.75
C ALA A 276 -4.77 -24.58 3.29
N LEU A 277 -5.93 -24.70 3.88
CA LEU A 277 -6.12 -24.85 5.32
C LEU A 277 -6.14 -26.35 5.67
N ALA A 278 -5.18 -26.78 6.48
CA ALA A 278 -5.11 -28.14 7.00
C ALA A 278 -5.63 -28.17 8.43
N ARG A 279 -6.50 -29.13 8.73
CA ARG A 279 -7.00 -29.40 10.09
C ARG A 279 -6.75 -30.86 10.46
N PRO A 280 -6.46 -31.18 11.74
CA PRO A 280 -6.18 -32.56 12.17
C PRO A 280 -7.31 -33.53 11.87
N GLU A 281 -8.55 -33.05 11.90
CA GLU A 281 -9.76 -33.84 11.66
C GLU A 281 -10.08 -34.07 10.18
N TRP A 282 -9.36 -33.43 9.26
CA TRP A 282 -9.58 -33.55 7.81
C TRP A 282 -8.58 -34.50 7.17
N GLN A 283 -9.05 -35.37 6.27
CA GLN A 283 -8.16 -36.25 5.51
C GLN A 283 -7.30 -35.49 4.52
N GLU A 284 -7.86 -34.43 3.91
CA GLU A 284 -7.15 -33.57 2.94
C GLU A 284 -7.31 -32.09 3.30
N PRO A 285 -6.29 -31.27 3.02
CA PRO A 285 -6.35 -29.82 3.22
C PRO A 285 -7.37 -29.17 2.27
N LEU A 286 -8.17 -28.24 2.78
CA LEU A 286 -9.12 -27.46 2.00
C LEU A 286 -8.44 -26.23 1.37
N SER A 287 -8.55 -26.06 0.06
CA SER A 287 -8.08 -24.83 -0.60
C SER A 287 -8.69 -23.59 0.06
N ILE A 288 -7.86 -22.59 0.38
CA ILE A 288 -8.35 -21.34 0.99
C ILE A 288 -9.33 -20.59 0.08
N LYS A 289 -9.29 -20.83 -1.24
CA LYS A 289 -10.25 -20.27 -2.21
C LYS A 289 -11.67 -20.80 -1.99
N ASN A 290 -11.82 -22.01 -1.43
CA ASN A 290 -13.12 -22.62 -1.17
C ASN A 290 -13.71 -22.22 0.20
N LEU A 291 -13.01 -21.40 0.98
CA LEU A 291 -13.53 -20.85 2.23
C LEU A 291 -14.60 -19.79 1.94
N SER A 292 -15.51 -19.59 2.90
CA SER A 292 -16.45 -18.45 2.84
C SER A 292 -15.68 -17.12 2.86
N MET A 293 -16.26 -16.07 2.29
CA MET A 293 -15.65 -14.73 2.26
C MET A 293 -15.28 -14.23 3.65
N GLY A 294 -16.15 -14.49 4.65
CA GLY A 294 -15.84 -14.13 6.03
C GLY A 294 -14.61 -14.86 6.60
N LEU A 295 -14.42 -16.14 6.30
CA LEU A 295 -13.23 -16.87 6.73
C LEU A 295 -11.97 -16.38 5.99
N LYS A 296 -12.08 -16.02 4.70
CA LYS A 296 -10.97 -15.45 3.94
C LYS A 296 -10.44 -14.16 4.57
N ALA A 297 -11.30 -13.33 5.19
CA ALA A 297 -10.86 -12.14 5.92
C ALA A 297 -9.89 -12.50 7.07
N PHE A 298 -10.20 -13.54 7.82
CA PHE A 298 -9.31 -14.04 8.88
C PHE A 298 -8.05 -14.73 8.33
N VAL A 299 -8.14 -15.41 7.18
CA VAL A 299 -6.97 -15.98 6.48
C VAL A 299 -5.97 -14.90 6.14
N VAL A 300 -6.42 -13.77 5.58
CA VAL A 300 -5.54 -12.66 5.23
C VAL A 300 -4.80 -12.13 6.47
N LEU A 301 -5.51 -11.86 7.56
CA LEU A 301 -4.88 -11.42 8.81
C LEU A 301 -3.89 -12.46 9.34
N LYS A 302 -4.28 -13.73 9.37
CA LYS A 302 -3.42 -14.83 9.83
C LYS A 302 -2.13 -14.91 9.02
N MET A 303 -2.23 -14.88 7.69
CA MET A 303 -1.06 -14.91 6.80
C MET A 303 -0.13 -13.71 7.01
N LEU A 304 -0.66 -12.51 7.16
CA LEU A 304 0.14 -11.30 7.39
C LEU A 304 0.90 -11.35 8.73
N LEU A 305 0.26 -11.88 9.76
CA LEU A 305 0.84 -12.00 11.10
C LEU A 305 1.89 -13.10 11.17
N GLU A 306 1.55 -14.31 10.74
CA GLU A 306 2.46 -15.47 10.78
C GLU A 306 3.71 -15.26 9.91
N SER A 307 3.59 -14.54 8.78
CA SER A 307 4.72 -14.23 7.89
C SER A 307 5.50 -12.95 8.28
N ASN A 308 5.22 -12.36 9.45
CA ASN A 308 5.87 -11.13 9.91
C ASN A 308 5.80 -9.98 8.86
N GLN A 309 4.70 -9.91 8.10
CA GLN A 309 4.49 -8.83 7.12
C GLN A 309 3.97 -7.55 7.79
N LEU A 310 3.29 -7.69 8.92
CA LEU A 310 2.80 -6.59 9.74
C LEU A 310 3.76 -6.38 10.91
N LYS A 311 4.37 -5.19 10.97
CA LYS A 311 5.34 -4.80 12.00
C LYS A 311 4.84 -3.64 12.83
N GLU A 312 5.55 -3.36 13.92
CA GLU A 312 5.26 -2.22 14.81
C GLU A 312 5.25 -0.89 14.01
N ARG A 313 4.24 -0.08 14.30
CA ARG A 313 3.99 1.23 13.67
C ARG A 313 3.72 1.22 12.17
N ASP A 314 3.47 0.07 11.57
CA ASP A 314 3.00 0.02 10.20
C ASP A 314 1.61 0.66 10.06
N VAL A 315 1.23 0.97 8.82
CA VAL A 315 -0.07 1.55 8.48
C VAL A 315 -0.96 0.46 7.92
N LEU A 316 -2.11 0.23 8.54
CA LEU A 316 -3.12 -0.73 8.09
C LEU A 316 -4.38 0.01 7.67
N ILE A 317 -4.77 -0.12 6.43
CA ILE A 317 -5.99 0.48 5.87
C ILE A 317 -6.99 -0.65 5.61
N LEU A 318 -8.14 -0.55 6.24
CA LEU A 318 -9.24 -1.52 6.14
C LEU A 318 -10.44 -0.81 5.51
N ASP A 319 -10.70 -1.10 4.24
CA ASP A 319 -11.78 -0.49 3.48
C ASP A 319 -13.02 -1.39 3.55
N GLU A 320 -13.99 -0.98 4.34
CA GLU A 320 -15.25 -1.70 4.61
C GLU A 320 -15.05 -3.18 4.98
N PRO A 321 -14.21 -3.49 5.98
CA PRO A 321 -13.83 -4.87 6.27
C PRO A 321 -14.96 -5.75 6.77
N GLU A 322 -16.08 -5.15 7.17
CA GLU A 322 -17.25 -5.83 7.71
C GLU A 322 -18.20 -6.40 6.66
N ILE A 323 -18.15 -5.99 5.39
CA ILE A 323 -19.17 -6.28 4.36
C ILE A 323 -19.50 -7.76 4.24
N HIS A 324 -18.52 -8.63 4.31
CA HIS A 324 -18.70 -10.08 4.14
C HIS A 324 -18.79 -10.84 5.44
N LEU A 325 -18.85 -10.15 6.59
CA LEU A 325 -18.88 -10.76 7.90
C LEU A 325 -20.30 -10.84 8.48
N HIS A 326 -20.68 -12.01 8.95
CA HIS A 326 -21.87 -12.14 9.80
C HIS A 326 -21.71 -11.24 11.06
N PRO A 327 -22.78 -10.62 11.60
CA PRO A 327 -22.69 -9.74 12.76
C PRO A 327 -21.83 -10.26 13.91
N THR A 328 -21.98 -11.54 14.28
CA THR A 328 -21.15 -12.18 15.33
C THR A 328 -19.65 -12.14 14.99
N TRP A 329 -19.30 -12.24 13.71
CA TRP A 329 -17.92 -12.21 13.24
C TRP A 329 -17.38 -10.79 13.09
N GLN A 330 -18.25 -9.83 12.84
CA GLN A 330 -17.88 -8.41 12.88
C GLN A 330 -17.36 -8.02 14.27
N LEU A 331 -18.03 -8.50 15.37
CA LEU A 331 -17.54 -8.28 16.74
C LEU A 331 -16.13 -8.84 16.95
N LYS A 332 -15.92 -10.08 16.52
CA LYS A 332 -14.61 -10.74 16.67
C LYS A 332 -13.53 -10.08 15.82
N TYR A 333 -13.87 -9.64 14.62
CA TYR A 333 -12.95 -8.93 13.75
C TYR A 333 -12.57 -7.55 14.30
N ALA A 334 -13.54 -6.82 14.85
CA ALA A 334 -13.33 -5.56 15.55
C ALA A 334 -12.40 -5.75 16.78
N GLU A 335 -12.62 -6.79 17.58
CA GLU A 335 -11.75 -7.11 18.71
C GLU A 335 -10.31 -7.37 18.27
N LEU A 336 -10.10 -8.13 17.19
CA LEU A 336 -8.78 -8.40 16.64
C LEU A 336 -8.10 -7.12 16.15
N ILE A 337 -8.81 -6.22 15.48
CA ILE A 337 -8.26 -4.93 15.01
C ILE A 337 -7.77 -4.09 16.19
N VAL A 338 -8.58 -3.99 17.26
CA VAL A 338 -8.20 -3.22 18.44
C VAL A 338 -6.99 -3.83 19.14
N LEU A 339 -6.93 -5.16 19.27
CA LEU A 339 -5.76 -5.84 19.80
C LEU A 339 -4.51 -5.63 18.95
N LEU A 340 -4.63 -5.72 17.63
CA LEU A 340 -3.52 -5.45 16.72
C LEU A 340 -2.97 -4.03 16.89
N GLN A 341 -3.86 -3.04 17.03
CA GLN A 341 -3.44 -1.68 17.31
C GLN A 341 -2.69 -1.57 18.63
N LYS A 342 -3.21 -2.20 19.68
CA LYS A 342 -2.61 -2.19 21.01
C LYS A 342 -1.22 -2.83 21.02
N GLU A 343 -1.09 -4.03 20.45
CA GLU A 343 0.13 -4.83 20.52
C GLU A 343 1.25 -4.31 19.59
N PHE A 344 0.90 -3.74 18.44
CA PHE A 344 1.87 -3.29 17.42
C PHE A 344 1.97 -1.78 17.30
N ASP A 345 1.21 -1.01 18.07
CA ASP A 345 1.14 0.46 17.95
C ASP A 345 0.87 0.92 16.49
N LEU A 346 -0.01 0.16 15.79
CA LEU A 346 -0.33 0.42 14.39
C LEU A 346 -1.08 1.74 14.23
N SER A 347 -0.92 2.37 13.07
CA SER A 347 -1.83 3.39 12.58
C SER A 347 -2.87 2.71 11.68
N ILE A 348 -4.09 2.54 12.19
CA ILE A 348 -5.17 1.85 11.49
C ILE A 348 -6.19 2.86 10.98
N VAL A 349 -6.49 2.82 9.68
CA VAL A 349 -7.59 3.60 9.09
C VAL A 349 -8.67 2.63 8.64
N ILE A 350 -9.89 2.83 9.13
CA ILE A 350 -11.06 2.01 8.82
C ILE A 350 -12.08 2.88 8.12
N THR A 351 -12.58 2.45 6.97
CA THR A 351 -13.79 3.00 6.40
C THR A 351 -14.97 2.06 6.71
N THR A 352 -16.11 2.59 7.05
CA THR A 352 -17.29 1.77 7.35
C THR A 352 -18.60 2.51 7.08
N HIS A 353 -19.63 1.76 6.75
CA HIS A 353 -21.02 2.22 6.74
C HIS A 353 -21.89 1.45 7.75
N SER A 354 -21.27 0.60 8.60
CA SER A 354 -21.96 -0.23 9.59
C SER A 354 -21.93 0.41 10.98
N PRO A 355 -23.07 0.86 11.52
CA PRO A 355 -23.13 1.36 12.89
C PRO A 355 -22.78 0.27 13.90
N PHE A 356 -23.09 -0.98 13.57
CA PHE A 356 -22.79 -2.13 14.41
C PHE A 356 -21.27 -2.37 14.53
N PHE A 357 -20.56 -2.29 13.41
CA PHE A 357 -19.10 -2.46 13.39
C PHE A 357 -18.39 -1.30 14.11
N LEU A 358 -18.86 -0.07 13.89
CA LEU A 358 -18.37 1.12 14.61
C LEU A 358 -18.52 0.96 16.13
N ASN A 359 -19.72 0.54 16.58
CA ASN A 359 -19.99 0.30 18.00
C ASN A 359 -19.06 -0.78 18.58
N ALA A 360 -18.80 -1.84 17.81
CA ALA A 360 -17.87 -2.88 18.22
C ALA A 360 -16.44 -2.33 18.41
N ILE A 361 -15.93 -1.53 17.49
CA ILE A 361 -14.61 -0.88 17.62
C ILE A 361 -14.56 0.01 18.87
N GLN A 362 -15.59 0.84 19.11
CA GLN A 362 -15.64 1.70 20.31
C GLN A 362 -15.68 0.87 21.60
N THR A 363 -16.47 -0.20 21.64
CA THR A 363 -16.63 -1.08 22.79
C THR A 363 -15.32 -1.78 23.13
N TYR A 364 -14.65 -2.36 22.13
CA TYR A 364 -13.37 -3.01 22.35
C TYR A 364 -12.23 -2.04 22.64
N SER A 365 -12.27 -0.83 22.09
CA SER A 365 -11.31 0.23 22.44
C SER A 365 -11.44 0.64 23.93
N LYS A 366 -12.65 0.67 24.47
CA LYS A 366 -12.89 0.84 25.91
C LYS A 366 -12.37 -0.36 26.73
N LYS A 367 -12.69 -1.58 26.29
CA LYS A 367 -12.26 -2.82 26.97
C LYS A 367 -10.73 -2.95 27.08
N TYR A 368 -9.99 -2.49 26.08
CA TYR A 368 -8.54 -2.62 26.00
C TYR A 368 -7.77 -1.33 26.31
N ASP A 369 -8.45 -0.30 26.84
CA ASP A 369 -7.87 0.99 27.25
C ASP A 369 -7.14 1.74 26.12
N THR A 370 -7.68 1.65 24.90
CA THR A 370 -7.14 2.32 23.71
C THR A 370 -8.01 3.49 23.21
N THR A 371 -9.01 3.91 23.98
CA THR A 371 -9.98 4.95 23.58
C THR A 371 -9.29 6.30 23.28
N ASN A 372 -8.22 6.62 23.97
CA ASN A 372 -7.44 7.84 23.73
C ASN A 372 -6.77 7.88 22.35
N LYS A 373 -6.57 6.72 21.72
CA LYS A 373 -6.03 6.52 20.37
C LYS A 373 -7.11 6.26 19.32
N LEU A 374 -8.39 6.45 19.65
CA LEU A 374 -9.52 6.31 18.72
C LEU A 374 -9.94 7.70 18.21
N ARG A 375 -10.04 7.84 16.89
CA ARG A 375 -10.57 9.02 16.20
C ARG A 375 -11.70 8.62 15.29
N LEU A 376 -12.78 9.40 15.31
CA LEU A 376 -13.98 9.15 14.53
C LEU A 376 -14.25 10.33 13.61
N TYR A 377 -14.47 10.05 12.34
CA TYR A 377 -14.82 11.03 11.31
C TYR A 377 -16.12 10.64 10.64
N VAL A 378 -16.91 11.63 10.26
CA VAL A 378 -18.11 11.45 9.45
C VAL A 378 -17.99 12.22 8.14
N SER A 379 -18.32 11.55 7.03
CA SER A 379 -18.39 12.22 5.73
C SER A 379 -19.70 12.99 5.60
N GLU A 380 -19.62 14.25 5.20
CA GLU A 380 -20.74 15.14 4.97
C GLU A 380 -20.75 15.59 3.51
N VAL A 381 -21.87 15.38 2.83
CA VAL A 381 -22.08 15.78 1.42
C VAL A 381 -22.70 17.16 1.40
N SER A 382 -22.10 18.07 0.63
CA SER A 382 -22.62 19.40 0.37
C SER A 382 -22.71 19.63 -1.15
N HIS A 383 -23.26 20.76 -1.57
CA HIS A 383 -23.30 21.17 -2.98
C HIS A 383 -21.88 21.25 -3.58
N ASP A 384 -20.89 21.66 -2.77
CA ASP A 384 -19.51 21.93 -3.22
C ASP A 384 -18.59 20.71 -3.10
N GLY A 385 -19.12 19.55 -2.73
CA GLY A 385 -18.36 18.32 -2.55
C GLY A 385 -18.47 17.72 -1.14
N VAL A 386 -17.59 16.81 -0.82
CA VAL A 386 -17.60 16.09 0.46
C VAL A 386 -16.58 16.68 1.41
N THR A 387 -16.97 16.83 2.67
CA THR A 387 -16.06 17.16 3.77
C THR A 387 -16.01 16.04 4.81
N MET A 388 -14.89 15.92 5.50
CA MET A 388 -14.72 14.96 6.61
C MET A 388 -14.68 15.72 7.92
N ARG A 389 -15.71 15.55 8.75
CA ARG A 389 -15.81 16.21 10.05
C ARG A 389 -15.35 15.30 11.17
N ASP A 390 -14.56 15.82 12.09
CA ASP A 390 -14.23 15.12 13.34
C ASP A 390 -15.50 14.97 14.20
N ALA A 391 -15.84 13.74 14.53
CA ALA A 391 -16.98 13.33 15.34
C ALA A 391 -16.54 12.52 16.57
N THR A 392 -15.26 12.60 16.95
CA THR A 392 -14.70 11.84 18.09
C THR A 392 -15.45 12.12 19.38
N ALA A 393 -15.80 13.39 19.63
CA ALA A 393 -16.54 13.80 20.82
C ALA A 393 -18.08 13.69 20.66
N THR A 394 -18.59 13.51 19.44
CA THR A 394 -20.02 13.56 19.08
C THR A 394 -20.40 12.37 18.22
N SER A 395 -20.05 11.15 18.65
CA SER A 395 -20.27 9.93 17.87
C SER A 395 -21.75 9.66 17.54
N GLU A 396 -22.69 10.24 18.32
CA GLU A 396 -24.14 10.15 18.06
C GLU A 396 -24.53 10.66 16.67
N VAL A 397 -23.82 11.67 16.15
CA VAL A 397 -24.05 12.20 14.81
C VAL A 397 -23.80 11.14 13.72
N ILE A 398 -22.81 10.28 13.94
CA ILE A 398 -22.52 9.19 13.02
C ILE A 398 -23.65 8.17 13.03
N TYR A 399 -24.13 7.79 14.22
CA TYR A 399 -25.22 6.84 14.38
C TYR A 399 -26.53 7.35 13.80
N SER A 400 -26.90 8.62 14.05
CA SER A 400 -28.07 9.25 13.46
C SER A 400 -28.03 9.20 11.94
N LYS A 401 -26.90 9.56 11.35
CA LYS A 401 -26.72 9.53 9.90
C LYS A 401 -26.80 8.14 9.30
N MET A 402 -26.28 7.13 10.00
CA MET A 402 -26.38 5.74 9.57
C MET A 402 -27.77 5.13 9.79
N ALA A 403 -28.58 5.71 10.71
CA ALA A 403 -29.94 5.27 11.00
C ALA A 403 -31.01 5.89 10.06
N GLU A 404 -30.66 6.91 9.26
CA GLU A 404 -31.60 7.61 8.35
C GLU A 404 -32.44 6.65 7.47
N ALA A 405 -31.83 5.53 7.02
CA ALA A 405 -32.53 4.53 6.24
C ALA A 405 -33.60 3.77 7.04
N LEU A 406 -33.38 3.53 8.34
CA LEU A 406 -34.36 2.91 9.22
C LEU A 406 -35.49 3.87 9.56
N ASP A 407 -35.17 5.14 9.78
CA ASP A 407 -36.17 6.19 10.04
C ASP A 407 -37.09 6.38 8.83
N SER A 408 -36.58 6.30 7.61
CA SER A 408 -37.36 6.38 6.39
C SER A 408 -38.34 5.18 6.22
N LEU A 409 -37.87 3.96 6.61
CA LEU A 409 -38.74 2.76 6.61
C LEU A 409 -39.85 2.88 7.65
N THR A 410 -39.54 3.35 8.84
CA THR A 410 -40.55 3.56 9.91
C THR A 410 -41.58 4.58 9.48
N SER A 411 -41.18 5.66 8.81
CA SER A 411 -42.10 6.67 8.28
C SER A 411 -43.06 6.07 7.23
N THR A 412 -42.53 5.19 6.35
CA THR A 412 -43.34 4.50 5.33
C THR A 412 -44.36 3.52 5.94
N GLU A 413 -43.98 2.84 7.05
CA GLU A 413 -44.91 1.95 7.78
C GLU A 413 -46.05 2.71 8.44
N PHE A 414 -45.87 3.98 8.81
CA PHE A 414 -46.95 4.82 9.35
C PHE A 414 -47.84 5.43 8.29
N GLU A 415 -47.43 5.42 7.00
CA GLU A 415 -48.25 5.89 5.86
C GLU A 415 -49.08 4.78 5.21
N LEU A 416 -48.87 3.51 5.57
CA LEU A 416 -49.63 2.32 5.12
C LEU A 416 -50.73 1.95 6.13
#